data_1038f696c288db7fba8f7e66c8352c22
#
_entry.id   1038f696c288db7fba8f7e66c8352c22
#
_cell.length_a   1.000
_cell.length_b   1.000
_cell.length_c   1.000
_cell.angle_alpha   90.00
_cell.angle_beta   90.00
_cell.angle_gamma   90.00
#
_symmetry.space_group_name_H-M   'P 1'
#
loop_
_entity.id
_entity.type
_entity.pdbx_description
1 polymer ?
#
loop_
_entity_poly.entity_id
_entity_poly.type
_entity_poly.pdbx_seq_one_letter_code
_entity_poly.pdbx_strand_id
1 'polypeptide(L)'
;MIQGLLFDFFGTLVIYDERRVHQRFPRTHQQLADHGVRLDEQALIRGIDQVFTRFELDARDSMLEFSMADIFTVVLNNLEVDPLTVDLEQLAHCYTQEWSADIKPIKHVQTLLRQLQREYQLGLITNTHFAPMITRLLKKFELES
;
A
#
# COMPACT_ATOMS: atom_id res chain seq x y z
N MET A 1 22.63 7.36 -26.51
CA MET A 1 22.48 5.92 -26.19
C MET A 1 21.74 5.81 -24.86
N ILE A 2 20.65 5.02 -24.76
CA ILE A 2 19.89 4.82 -23.52
C ILE A 2 20.75 3.99 -22.58
N GLN A 3 20.90 4.44 -21.32
CA GLN A 3 21.74 3.78 -20.31
C GLN A 3 20.92 3.16 -19.17
N GLY A 4 19.69 3.64 -18.95
CA GLY A 4 18.82 3.17 -17.89
C GLY A 4 17.36 3.16 -18.26
N LEU A 5 16.59 2.31 -17.59
CA LEU A 5 15.15 2.18 -17.72
C LEU A 5 14.50 2.35 -16.35
N LEU A 6 13.46 3.18 -16.30
CA LEU A 6 12.66 3.37 -15.12
C LEU A 6 11.28 2.74 -15.34
N PHE A 7 10.86 1.94 -14.37
CA PHE A 7 9.56 1.27 -14.39
C PHE A 7 8.65 1.84 -13.31
N ASP A 8 7.38 1.96 -13.62
CA ASP A 8 6.36 2.04 -12.59
C ASP A 8 6.08 0.63 -12.03
N PHE A 9 5.42 0.55 -10.86
CA PHE A 9 5.18 -0.71 -10.18
C PHE A 9 3.79 -1.26 -10.43
N PHE A 10 2.76 -0.53 -9.98
CA PHE A 10 1.38 -0.99 -10.06
C PHE A 10 0.82 -0.83 -11.49
N GLY A 11 0.28 -1.92 -12.04
CA GLY A 11 -0.18 -1.96 -13.44
C GLY A 11 0.95 -2.13 -14.47
N THR A 12 2.23 -2.11 -14.04
CA THR A 12 3.41 -2.25 -14.91
C THR A 12 4.21 -3.50 -14.59
N LEU A 13 4.63 -3.70 -13.36
CA LEU A 13 5.37 -4.91 -12.93
C LEU A 13 4.48 -5.89 -12.19
N VAL A 14 3.44 -5.40 -11.55
CA VAL A 14 2.45 -6.19 -10.81
C VAL A 14 1.04 -5.79 -11.19
N ILE A 15 0.11 -6.73 -11.01
CA ILE A 15 -1.33 -6.52 -11.19
C ILE A 15 -2.06 -6.76 -9.88
N TYR A 16 -3.15 -6.07 -9.68
CA TYR A 16 -4.08 -6.24 -8.58
C TYR A 16 -5.53 -6.15 -9.06
N ASP A 17 -6.45 -6.77 -8.34
CA ASP A 17 -7.87 -6.67 -8.67
C ASP A 17 -8.43 -5.38 -8.07
N GLU A 18 -8.82 -4.44 -8.92
CA GLU A 18 -9.40 -3.14 -8.51
C GLU A 18 -10.74 -3.31 -7.79
N ARG A 19 -11.45 -4.41 -8.05
CA ARG A 19 -12.80 -4.62 -7.52
C ARG A 19 -12.84 -4.89 -6.03
N ARG A 20 -11.75 -5.36 -5.42
CA ARG A 20 -11.55 -5.58 -3.95
C ARG A 20 -12.76 -6.17 -3.19
N VAL A 21 -13.74 -6.74 -3.88
CA VAL A 21 -15.05 -7.15 -3.33
C VAL A 21 -14.93 -8.20 -2.23
N HIS A 22 -13.79 -8.91 -2.20
CA HIS A 22 -13.53 -9.98 -1.24
C HIS A 22 -12.35 -9.71 -0.32
N GLN A 23 -11.79 -8.51 -0.37
CA GLN A 23 -10.64 -8.17 0.47
C GLN A 23 -11.07 -8.10 1.94
N ARG A 24 -10.31 -8.76 2.80
CA ARG A 24 -10.55 -8.85 4.23
C ARG A 24 -9.33 -8.32 4.97
N PHE A 25 -9.58 -7.68 6.13
CA PHE A 25 -8.56 -7.06 6.96
C PHE A 25 -8.68 -7.50 8.43
N PRO A 26 -8.74 -8.82 8.70
CA PRO A 26 -9.01 -9.33 10.05
C PRO A 26 -7.93 -8.94 11.06
N ARG A 27 -6.65 -8.89 10.67
CA ARG A 27 -5.56 -8.51 11.58
C ARG A 27 -5.56 -7.02 11.88
N THR A 28 -5.80 -6.19 10.86
CA THR A 28 -5.97 -4.75 11.04
C THR A 28 -7.15 -4.46 11.94
N HIS A 29 -8.28 -5.12 11.71
CA HIS A 29 -9.47 -5.02 12.57
C HIS A 29 -9.18 -5.44 14.01
N GLN A 30 -8.52 -6.59 14.22
CA GLN A 30 -8.16 -7.07 15.55
C GLN A 30 -7.23 -6.09 16.27
N GLN A 31 -6.21 -5.59 15.60
CA GLN A 31 -5.27 -4.63 16.17
C GLN A 31 -5.99 -3.35 16.64
N LEU A 32 -6.95 -2.85 15.88
CA LEU A 32 -7.76 -1.69 16.29
C LEU A 32 -8.75 -2.04 17.41
N ALA A 33 -9.30 -3.25 17.41
CA ALA A 33 -10.16 -3.73 18.49
C ALA A 33 -9.42 -3.80 19.83
N ASP A 34 -8.14 -4.17 19.82
CA ASP A 34 -7.27 -4.19 21.00
C ASP A 34 -7.06 -2.78 21.60
N HIS A 35 -7.22 -1.73 20.79
CA HIS A 35 -7.22 -0.33 21.22
C HIS A 35 -8.62 0.24 21.46
N GLY A 36 -9.64 -0.62 21.61
CA GLY A 36 -10.98 -0.24 22.01
C GLY A 36 -11.95 0.09 20.87
N VAL A 37 -11.55 -0.03 19.62
CA VAL A 37 -12.44 0.16 18.47
C VAL A 37 -13.54 -0.91 18.46
N ARG A 38 -14.81 -0.50 18.40
CA ARG A 38 -15.99 -1.39 18.49
C ARG A 38 -16.83 -1.39 17.19
N LEU A 39 -16.17 -1.37 16.06
CA LEU A 39 -16.80 -1.48 14.75
C LEU A 39 -16.68 -2.90 14.21
N ASP A 40 -17.61 -3.32 13.36
CA ASP A 40 -17.40 -4.48 12.52
C ASP A 40 -16.36 -4.19 11.44
N GLU A 41 -15.73 -5.24 10.92
CA GLU A 41 -14.65 -5.13 9.93
C GLU A 41 -15.07 -4.31 8.69
N GLN A 42 -16.30 -4.48 8.22
CA GLN A 42 -16.78 -3.76 7.03
C GLN A 42 -16.99 -2.28 7.30
N ALA A 43 -17.52 -1.92 8.46
CA ALA A 43 -17.68 -0.52 8.86
C ALA A 43 -16.32 0.17 9.00
N LEU A 44 -15.34 -0.53 9.57
CA LEU A 44 -13.97 -0.04 9.67
C LEU A 44 -13.36 0.23 8.30
N ILE A 45 -13.47 -0.73 7.37
CA ILE A 45 -12.92 -0.60 6.01
C ILE A 45 -13.57 0.57 5.28
N ARG A 46 -14.90 0.71 5.36
CA ARG A 46 -15.59 1.88 4.78
C ARG A 46 -15.08 3.20 5.37
N GLY A 47 -14.80 3.24 6.66
CA GLY A 47 -14.21 4.41 7.32
C GLY A 47 -12.82 4.75 6.79
N ILE A 48 -11.97 3.74 6.62
CA ILE A 48 -10.62 3.89 6.03
C ILE A 48 -10.73 4.39 4.59
N ASP A 49 -11.59 3.78 3.75
CA ASP A 49 -11.77 4.14 2.35
C ASP A 49 -12.29 5.58 2.19
N GLN A 50 -13.19 6.03 3.06
CA GLN A 50 -13.69 7.42 3.06
C GLN A 50 -12.58 8.42 3.37
N VAL A 51 -11.75 8.14 4.38
CA VAL A 51 -10.61 8.98 4.73
C VAL A 51 -9.59 8.99 3.58
N PHE A 52 -9.30 7.82 3.01
CA PHE A 52 -8.38 7.67 1.88
C PHE A 52 -8.83 8.50 0.68
N THR A 53 -10.11 8.38 0.29
CA THR A 53 -10.69 9.14 -0.83
C THR A 53 -10.59 10.65 -0.61
N ARG A 54 -10.81 11.13 0.62
CA ARG A 54 -10.65 12.54 0.95
C ARG A 54 -9.21 13.01 0.76
N PHE A 55 -8.23 12.26 1.28
CA PHE A 55 -6.81 12.59 1.10
C PHE A 55 -6.39 12.57 -0.38
N GLU A 56 -6.90 11.64 -1.18
CA GLU A 56 -6.63 11.61 -2.63
C GLU A 56 -7.16 12.85 -3.34
N LEU A 57 -8.35 13.34 -2.97
CA LEU A 57 -8.90 14.57 -3.52
C LEU A 57 -8.07 15.78 -3.12
N ASP A 58 -7.76 15.92 -1.82
CA ASP A 58 -6.94 17.01 -1.31
C ASP A 58 -5.52 17.01 -1.92
N ALA A 59 -4.93 15.82 -2.14
CA ALA A 59 -3.62 15.68 -2.76
C ALA A 59 -3.60 16.12 -4.24
N ARG A 60 -4.67 15.89 -4.98
CA ARG A 60 -4.80 16.36 -6.37
C ARG A 60 -4.79 17.88 -6.47
N ASP A 61 -5.44 18.56 -5.52
CA ASP A 61 -5.55 20.01 -5.50
C ASP A 61 -4.28 20.68 -4.94
N SER A 62 -3.69 20.08 -3.89
CA SER A 62 -2.52 20.64 -3.19
C SER A 62 -1.19 20.20 -3.79
N MET A 63 -1.14 19.10 -4.56
CA MET A 63 0.07 18.43 -5.03
C MET A 63 0.97 17.93 -3.88
N LEU A 64 0.41 17.73 -2.69
CA LEU A 64 1.09 17.17 -1.53
C LEU A 64 0.74 15.70 -1.37
N GLU A 65 1.77 14.88 -1.14
CA GLU A 65 1.59 13.46 -0.84
C GLU A 65 1.17 13.25 0.62
N PHE A 66 0.58 12.12 0.89
CA PHE A 66 0.18 11.68 2.22
C PHE A 66 0.64 10.24 2.48
N SER A 67 0.76 9.88 3.74
CA SER A 67 1.18 8.56 4.18
C SER A 67 0.03 7.74 4.77
N MET A 68 0.24 6.43 4.92
CA MET A 68 -0.70 5.58 5.68
C MET A 68 -0.81 6.00 7.15
N ALA A 69 0.23 6.59 7.74
CA ALA A 69 0.16 7.13 9.09
C ALA A 69 -0.79 8.32 9.19
N ASP A 70 -0.82 9.20 8.18
CA ASP A 70 -1.77 10.32 8.11
C ASP A 70 -3.21 9.80 8.03
N ILE A 71 -3.46 8.80 7.19
CA ILE A 71 -4.76 8.13 7.07
C ILE A 71 -5.20 7.58 8.43
N PHE A 72 -4.37 6.76 9.07
CA PHE A 72 -4.72 6.15 10.35
C PHE A 72 -4.86 7.16 11.48
N THR A 73 -4.10 8.25 11.47
CA THR A 73 -4.28 9.35 12.41
C THR A 73 -5.70 9.90 12.33
N VAL A 74 -6.20 10.19 11.13
CA VAL A 74 -7.57 10.69 10.95
C VAL A 74 -8.62 9.62 11.27
N VAL A 75 -8.39 8.37 10.85
CA VAL A 75 -9.31 7.26 11.18
C VAL A 75 -9.45 7.10 12.69
N LEU A 76 -8.35 7.06 13.43
CA LEU A 76 -8.36 6.91 14.88
C LEU A 76 -9.04 8.08 15.59
N ASN A 77 -8.76 9.32 15.16
CA ASN A 77 -9.44 10.51 15.67
C ASN A 77 -10.96 10.45 15.45
N ASN A 78 -11.41 10.00 14.27
CA ASN A 78 -12.84 9.82 13.98
C ASN A 78 -13.50 8.71 14.85
N LEU A 79 -12.68 7.80 15.37
CA LEU A 79 -13.11 6.71 16.26
C LEU A 79 -12.90 7.04 17.74
N GLU A 80 -12.54 8.28 18.07
CA GLU A 80 -12.27 8.76 19.43
C GLU A 80 -11.14 7.97 20.14
N VAL A 81 -10.19 7.43 19.36
CA VAL A 81 -8.98 6.77 19.84
C VAL A 81 -7.80 7.71 19.67
N ASP A 82 -7.04 7.92 20.73
CA ASP A 82 -5.82 8.74 20.67
C ASP A 82 -4.75 8.07 19.79
N PRO A 83 -4.37 8.68 18.65
CA PRO A 83 -3.35 8.10 17.75
C PRO A 83 -2.00 7.87 18.40
N LEU A 84 -1.68 8.62 19.47
CA LEU A 84 -0.40 8.45 20.20
C LEU A 84 -0.33 7.15 21.00
N THR A 85 -1.47 6.48 21.23
CA THR A 85 -1.52 5.18 21.92
C THR A 85 -1.37 3.99 20.98
N VAL A 86 -1.33 4.23 19.68
CA VAL A 86 -1.28 3.19 18.63
C VAL A 86 0.04 3.30 17.86
N ASP A 87 0.70 2.18 17.65
CA ASP A 87 1.83 2.11 16.71
C ASP A 87 1.31 2.21 15.27
N LEU A 88 1.31 3.43 14.72
CA LEU A 88 0.81 3.73 13.38
C LEU A 88 1.62 3.04 12.29
N GLU A 89 2.93 2.84 12.49
CA GLU A 89 3.78 2.15 11.53
C GLU A 89 3.43 0.66 11.47
N GLN A 90 3.27 0.03 12.63
CA GLN A 90 2.84 -1.36 12.72
C GLN A 90 1.43 -1.56 12.15
N LEU A 91 0.50 -0.64 12.40
CA LEU A 91 -0.84 -0.66 11.85
C LEU A 91 -0.83 -0.54 10.32
N ALA A 92 -0.07 0.42 9.78
CA ALA A 92 0.12 0.60 8.34
C ALA A 92 0.75 -0.65 7.70
N HIS A 93 1.72 -1.26 8.39
CA HIS A 93 2.35 -2.50 7.93
C HIS A 93 1.33 -3.65 7.88
N CYS A 94 0.53 -3.83 8.92
CA CYS A 94 -0.52 -4.85 8.97
C CYS A 94 -1.54 -4.66 7.84
N TYR A 95 -2.09 -3.45 7.73
CA TYR A 95 -3.06 -3.11 6.69
C TYR A 95 -2.53 -3.35 5.28
N THR A 96 -1.32 -2.85 4.99
CA THR A 96 -0.74 -2.99 3.64
C THR A 96 -0.33 -4.42 3.32
N GLN A 97 -0.06 -5.27 4.31
CA GLN A 97 0.12 -6.71 4.10
C GLN A 97 -1.18 -7.38 3.65
N GLU A 98 -2.29 -7.07 4.30
CA GLU A 98 -3.60 -7.61 3.94
C GLU A 98 -4.07 -7.02 2.60
N TRP A 99 -3.89 -5.72 2.39
CA TRP A 99 -4.20 -5.04 1.14
C TRP A 99 -3.47 -5.62 -0.06
N SER A 100 -2.21 -6.01 0.11
CA SER A 100 -1.36 -6.53 -0.97
C SER A 100 -1.37 -8.06 -1.11
N ALA A 101 -2.27 -8.76 -0.41
CA ALA A 101 -2.29 -10.22 -0.40
C ALA A 101 -2.51 -10.82 -1.80
N ASP A 102 -3.38 -10.20 -2.59
CA ASP A 102 -3.79 -10.67 -3.92
C ASP A 102 -2.97 -10.06 -5.07
N ILE A 103 -1.97 -9.24 -4.76
CA ILE A 103 -1.06 -8.69 -5.77
C ILE A 103 -0.19 -9.80 -6.33
N LYS A 104 -0.08 -9.82 -7.66
CA LYS A 104 0.70 -10.81 -8.40
C LYS A 104 1.63 -10.13 -9.40
N PRO A 105 2.83 -10.68 -9.65
CA PRO A 105 3.70 -10.19 -10.70
C PRO A 105 3.09 -10.47 -12.07
N ILE A 106 3.34 -9.57 -13.04
CA ILE A 106 2.97 -9.81 -14.43
C ILE A 106 3.75 -11.02 -14.95
N LYS A 107 3.09 -11.81 -15.79
CA LYS A 107 3.68 -13.01 -16.36
C LYS A 107 5.02 -12.69 -17.05
N HIS A 108 6.04 -13.46 -16.75
CA HIS A 108 7.40 -13.33 -17.29
C HIS A 108 8.17 -12.05 -16.92
N VAL A 109 7.67 -11.21 -16.01
CA VAL A 109 8.35 -9.95 -15.62
C VAL A 109 9.77 -10.21 -15.09
N GLN A 110 9.96 -11.22 -14.26
CA GLN A 110 11.29 -11.59 -13.72
C GLN A 110 12.29 -11.91 -14.84
N THR A 111 11.84 -12.71 -15.82
CA THR A 111 12.70 -13.06 -16.97
C THR A 111 13.05 -11.84 -17.80
N LEU A 112 12.06 -10.97 -18.05
CA LEU A 112 12.27 -9.72 -18.78
C LEU A 112 13.27 -8.81 -18.05
N LEU A 113 13.08 -8.57 -16.75
CA LEU A 113 13.98 -7.72 -15.97
C LEU A 113 15.42 -8.28 -15.95
N ARG A 114 15.60 -9.61 -15.80
CA ARG A 114 16.91 -10.26 -15.87
C ARG A 114 17.59 -10.12 -17.25
N GLN A 115 16.81 -10.03 -18.33
CA GLN A 115 17.37 -9.77 -19.67
C GLN A 115 17.80 -8.30 -19.81
N LEU A 116 16.92 -7.38 -19.39
CA LEU A 116 17.17 -5.93 -19.52
C LEU A 116 18.33 -5.47 -18.65
N GLN A 117 18.53 -6.00 -17.47
CA GLN A 117 19.64 -5.63 -16.57
C GLN A 117 21.04 -5.99 -17.13
N ARG A 118 21.12 -6.82 -18.18
CA ARG A 118 22.39 -7.11 -18.85
C ARG A 118 22.89 -5.94 -19.71
N GLU A 119 21.97 -5.07 -20.10
CA GLU A 119 22.26 -3.97 -21.05
C GLU A 119 21.98 -2.59 -20.44
N TYR A 120 21.07 -2.52 -19.42
CA TYR A 120 20.59 -1.27 -18.85
C TYR A 120 20.66 -1.29 -17.33
N GLN A 121 20.86 -0.10 -16.76
CA GLN A 121 20.55 0.10 -15.34
C GLN A 121 19.04 0.17 -15.17
N LEU A 122 18.50 -0.62 -14.24
CA LEU A 122 17.06 -0.64 -13.98
C LEU A 122 16.75 0.17 -12.72
N GLY A 123 15.65 0.92 -12.74
CA GLY A 123 15.17 1.68 -11.62
C GLY A 123 13.63 1.60 -11.51
N LEU A 124 13.13 1.90 -10.32
CA LEU A 124 11.71 1.92 -10.02
C LEU A 124 11.28 3.32 -9.61
N ILE A 125 10.20 3.81 -10.19
CA ILE A 125 9.49 5.01 -9.74
C ILE A 125 8.03 4.62 -9.55
N THR A 126 7.52 4.77 -8.33
CA THR A 126 6.12 4.43 -8.05
C THR A 126 5.57 5.28 -6.93
N ASN A 127 4.32 5.68 -7.04
CA ASN A 127 3.60 6.33 -5.96
C ASN A 127 3.16 5.28 -4.95
N THR A 128 3.43 5.54 -3.68
CA THR A 128 3.00 4.68 -2.58
C THR A 128 2.83 5.48 -1.31
N HIS A 129 1.78 5.17 -0.56
CA HIS A 129 1.53 5.77 0.76
C HIS A 129 2.26 5.03 1.90
N PHE A 130 2.99 3.94 1.55
CA PHE A 130 3.77 3.14 2.50
C PHE A 130 4.94 2.44 1.79
N ALA A 131 6.09 3.10 1.70
CA ALA A 131 7.27 2.61 0.99
C ALA A 131 7.74 1.19 1.40
N PRO A 132 7.68 0.78 2.69
CA PRO A 132 8.05 -0.58 3.09
C PRO A 132 7.26 -1.69 2.39
N MET A 133 6.03 -1.41 1.92
CA MET A 133 5.23 -2.36 1.15
C MET A 133 5.90 -2.70 -0.19
N ILE A 134 6.43 -1.71 -0.89
CA ILE A 134 7.08 -1.90 -2.19
C ILE A 134 8.32 -2.77 -2.03
N THR A 135 9.19 -2.46 -1.08
CA THR A 135 10.39 -3.26 -0.78
C THR A 135 10.03 -4.71 -0.48
N ARG A 136 8.99 -4.93 0.33
CA ARG A 136 8.50 -6.28 0.64
C ARG A 136 7.99 -7.03 -0.60
N LEU A 137 7.24 -6.34 -1.48
CA LEU A 137 6.68 -6.95 -2.70
C LEU A 137 7.78 -7.25 -3.72
N LEU A 138 8.76 -6.37 -3.90
CA LEU A 138 9.94 -6.63 -4.74
C LEU A 138 10.64 -7.90 -4.30
N LYS A 139 10.90 -8.03 -2.99
CA LYS A 139 11.52 -9.23 -2.41
C LYS A 139 10.64 -10.48 -2.58
N LYS A 140 9.34 -10.38 -2.28
CA LYS A 140 8.37 -11.50 -2.41
C LYS A 140 8.32 -12.04 -3.84
N PHE A 141 8.45 -11.18 -4.83
CA PHE A 141 8.34 -11.53 -6.24
C PHE A 141 9.70 -11.70 -6.94
N GLU A 142 10.81 -11.65 -6.19
CA GLU A 142 12.16 -11.76 -6.73
C GLU A 142 12.44 -10.75 -7.87
N LEU A 143 11.97 -9.51 -7.67
CA LEU A 143 12.17 -8.40 -8.60
C LEU A 143 13.30 -7.44 -8.16
N GLU A 144 13.98 -7.75 -7.08
CA GLU A 144 15.21 -7.05 -6.66
C GLU A 144 16.34 -7.42 -7.64
N SER A 145 16.97 -6.41 -8.20
CA SER A 145 18.11 -6.54 -9.14
C SER A 145 19.45 -6.44 -8.40
#